data_7005c85c3897bb78cedfc93b168df0b2
#
_entry.id   7005c85c3897bb78cedfc93b168df0b2
#
_cell.length_a   1.000
_cell.length_b   1.000
_cell.length_c   1.000
_cell.angle_alpha   90.00
_cell.angle_beta   90.00
_cell.angle_gamma   90.00
#
_symmetry.space_group_name_H-M   'P 1'
#
loop_
_entity.id
_entity.type
_entity.pdbx_description
1 polymer ?
#
loop_
_entity_poly.entity_id
_entity_poly.type
_entity_poly.pdbx_seq_one_letter_code
_entity_poly.pdbx_strand_id
1 'polypeptide(L)'
;TQTLTNKTLTSPKIGTSILDTNGNELFKLTATGSAVNELTYANAATGNKPAFTATGGDTNIGVSIQPKGSGTVTIDALTFPAADGSADQILTTNGSGVLSFVDNSGGTSWQAVKTSGFTAVAGEGYFINTTSGAIEMDLPAGSIGDEVSFIDYAGTFDSNALTVDPNGSEKIAGSTDSLTVSVERAANTLVYVDGTQGWLLKNN
;
A
#
# COMPACT_ATOMS: atom_id res chain seq x y z
N THR A 1 -27.25 44.43 -20.13
CA THR A 1 -26.94 43.07 -20.67
C THR A 1 -27.31 43.04 -22.13
N GLN A 2 -26.37 42.57 -22.98
CA GLN A 2 -26.62 42.38 -24.40
C GLN A 2 -26.67 40.88 -24.68
N THR A 3 -27.76 40.41 -25.27
CA THR A 3 -27.89 39.00 -25.69
C THR A 3 -27.33 38.87 -27.11
N LEU A 4 -26.37 37.99 -27.28
CA LEU A 4 -25.76 37.66 -28.58
C LEU A 4 -26.45 36.38 -29.12
N THR A 5 -27.30 36.51 -30.13
CA THR A 5 -27.97 35.39 -30.80
C THR A 5 -27.34 35.18 -32.17
N ASN A 6 -27.02 33.94 -32.50
CA ASN A 6 -26.41 33.53 -33.80
C ASN A 6 -25.11 34.28 -34.14
N LYS A 7 -24.25 34.51 -33.14
CA LYS A 7 -22.93 35.14 -33.30
C LYS A 7 -21.82 34.16 -33.09
N THR A 8 -20.82 34.19 -33.94
CA THR A 8 -19.55 33.51 -33.72
C THR A 8 -18.58 34.50 -33.06
N LEU A 9 -18.01 34.11 -31.93
CA LEU A 9 -16.99 34.89 -31.25
C LEU A 9 -15.63 34.28 -31.55
N THR A 10 -14.76 35.01 -32.22
CA THR A 10 -13.38 34.61 -32.50
C THR A 10 -12.48 35.07 -31.38
N SER A 11 -11.85 34.11 -30.66
CA SER A 11 -10.91 34.39 -29.56
C SER A 11 -11.43 35.38 -28.51
N PRO A 12 -12.62 35.14 -27.91
CA PRO A 12 -13.16 36.10 -26.93
C PRO A 12 -12.28 36.13 -25.67
N LYS A 13 -12.00 37.34 -25.16
CA LYS A 13 -11.33 37.52 -23.87
C LYS A 13 -12.39 37.50 -22.76
N ILE A 14 -12.32 36.46 -21.91
CA ILE A 14 -13.16 36.39 -20.72
C ILE A 14 -12.45 37.07 -19.54
N GLY A 15 -13.11 38.00 -18.88
CA GLY A 15 -12.49 38.85 -17.84
C GLY A 15 -12.12 38.07 -16.57
N THR A 16 -13.06 37.33 -16.00
CA THR A 16 -12.86 36.63 -14.72
C THR A 16 -13.46 35.22 -14.67
N SER A 17 -14.69 35.05 -15.17
CA SER A 17 -15.43 33.77 -15.05
C SER A 17 -16.43 33.58 -16.17
N ILE A 18 -16.77 32.31 -16.41
CA ILE A 18 -17.96 31.90 -17.15
C ILE A 18 -19.02 31.52 -16.11
N LEU A 19 -20.22 32.08 -16.26
CA LEU A 19 -21.31 31.87 -15.32
C LEU A 19 -22.27 30.78 -15.83
N ASP A 20 -22.95 30.14 -14.90
CA ASP A 20 -24.09 29.26 -15.17
C ASP A 20 -25.37 30.07 -15.49
N THR A 21 -26.48 29.39 -15.76
CA THR A 21 -27.78 29.99 -16.06
C THR A 21 -28.38 30.75 -14.88
N ASN A 22 -27.90 30.53 -13.66
CA ASN A 22 -28.37 31.22 -12.44
C ASN A 22 -27.46 32.41 -12.07
N GLY A 23 -26.40 32.65 -12.82
CA GLY A 23 -25.42 33.70 -12.57
C GLY A 23 -24.30 33.32 -11.59
N ASN A 24 -24.17 32.04 -11.22
CA ASN A 24 -23.06 31.57 -10.39
C ASN A 24 -21.82 31.26 -11.23
N GLU A 25 -20.62 31.34 -10.62
CA GLU A 25 -19.37 31.03 -11.30
C GLU A 25 -19.29 29.53 -11.62
N LEU A 26 -19.25 29.18 -12.91
CA LEU A 26 -19.04 27.82 -13.40
C LEU A 26 -17.55 27.53 -13.59
N PHE A 27 -16.84 28.47 -14.25
CA PHE A 27 -15.39 28.43 -14.41
C PHE A 27 -14.80 29.78 -14.01
N LYS A 28 -13.85 29.77 -13.09
CA LYS A 28 -13.04 30.95 -12.76
C LYS A 28 -11.76 30.89 -13.56
N LEU A 29 -11.51 31.92 -14.36
CA LEU A 29 -10.33 32.02 -15.23
C LEU A 29 -9.36 33.03 -14.60
N THR A 30 -8.29 32.50 -13.99
CA THR A 30 -7.26 33.32 -13.35
C THR A 30 -6.07 33.46 -14.29
N ALA A 31 -5.71 34.68 -14.60
CA ALA A 31 -4.54 34.97 -15.43
C ALA A 31 -3.23 34.82 -14.64
N THR A 32 -2.24 34.17 -15.25
CA THR A 32 -0.87 34.08 -14.78
C THR A 32 -0.01 34.96 -15.70
N GLY A 33 0.84 35.80 -15.10
CA GLY A 33 1.78 36.65 -15.89
C GLY A 33 2.77 35.78 -16.66
N SER A 34 2.97 36.10 -17.94
CA SER A 34 3.89 35.37 -18.84
C SER A 34 3.56 33.85 -18.97
N ALA A 35 2.28 33.48 -18.85
CA ALA A 35 1.83 32.08 -19.05
C ALA A 35 2.15 31.62 -20.48
N VAL A 36 2.73 30.42 -20.61
CA VAL A 36 3.06 29.76 -21.87
C VAL A 36 2.43 28.36 -21.97
N ASN A 37 1.81 27.90 -20.87
CA ASN A 37 1.17 26.58 -20.77
C ASN A 37 -0.31 26.75 -20.43
N GLU A 38 -1.14 25.88 -20.98
CA GLU A 38 -2.59 25.92 -20.79
C GLU A 38 -3.18 24.50 -20.72
N LEU A 39 -4.46 24.43 -20.37
CA LEU A 39 -5.26 23.21 -20.48
C LEU A 39 -6.15 23.28 -21.71
N THR A 40 -6.04 22.27 -22.56
CA THR A 40 -6.87 22.09 -23.74
C THR A 40 -8.00 21.11 -23.47
N TYR A 41 -9.22 21.48 -23.78
CA TYR A 41 -10.39 20.62 -23.82
C TYR A 41 -10.72 20.27 -25.27
N ALA A 42 -10.68 19.00 -25.62
CA ALA A 42 -11.02 18.53 -26.94
C ALA A 42 -12.24 17.59 -26.91
N ASN A 43 -13.22 17.85 -27.79
CA ASN A 43 -14.28 16.87 -28.06
C ASN A 43 -13.75 15.70 -28.90
N ALA A 44 -14.56 14.67 -29.12
CA ALA A 44 -14.17 13.50 -29.89
C ALA A 44 -15.28 13.05 -30.84
N ALA A 45 -14.89 12.43 -31.95
CA ALA A 45 -15.81 11.72 -32.83
C ALA A 45 -16.30 10.42 -32.19
N THR A 46 -17.38 9.85 -32.74
CA THR A 46 -17.94 8.56 -32.28
C THR A 46 -16.86 7.48 -32.14
N GLY A 47 -16.84 6.81 -31.00
CA GLY A 47 -15.86 5.75 -30.68
C GLY A 47 -14.57 6.24 -30.06
N ASN A 48 -14.30 7.56 -30.03
CA ASN A 48 -13.13 8.15 -29.39
C ASN A 48 -13.49 8.83 -28.04
N LYS A 49 -12.49 9.13 -27.23
CA LYS A 49 -12.65 9.78 -25.92
C LYS A 49 -12.36 11.29 -26.03
N PRO A 50 -13.20 12.18 -25.47
CA PRO A 50 -12.82 13.57 -25.24
C PRO A 50 -11.56 13.67 -24.39
N ALA A 51 -10.75 14.70 -24.59
CA ALA A 51 -9.49 14.87 -23.90
C ALA A 51 -9.44 16.16 -23.07
N PHE A 52 -8.74 16.06 -21.95
CA PHE A 52 -8.31 17.15 -21.10
C PHE A 52 -6.79 17.08 -21.01
N THR A 53 -6.08 17.99 -21.66
CA THR A 53 -4.65 17.86 -21.93
C THR A 53 -3.90 19.12 -21.55
N ALA A 54 -2.74 18.99 -20.90
CA ALA A 54 -1.79 20.10 -20.77
C ALA A 54 -1.08 20.32 -22.12
N THR A 55 -1.07 21.57 -22.57
CA THR A 55 -0.40 22.02 -23.79
C THR A 55 0.36 23.32 -23.52
N GLY A 56 1.32 23.67 -24.38
CA GLY A 56 2.05 24.92 -24.24
C GLY A 56 3.46 24.92 -24.77
N GLY A 57 4.26 25.90 -24.32
CA GLY A 57 5.62 26.13 -24.80
C GLY A 57 6.71 25.31 -24.12
N ASP A 58 6.47 24.78 -22.93
CA ASP A 58 7.46 23.99 -22.21
C ASP A 58 7.51 22.53 -22.72
N THR A 59 8.68 21.88 -22.58
CA THR A 59 8.88 20.49 -23.02
C THR A 59 8.10 19.50 -22.17
N ASN A 60 7.98 19.77 -20.85
CA ASN A 60 7.30 18.89 -19.88
C ASN A 60 6.29 19.71 -19.08
N ILE A 61 5.01 19.36 -19.19
CA ILE A 61 3.91 20.09 -18.54
C ILE A 61 3.05 19.06 -17.78
N GLY A 62 2.96 19.25 -16.44
CA GLY A 62 2.09 18.43 -15.59
C GLY A 62 0.67 19.01 -15.48
N VAL A 63 -0.29 18.17 -15.07
CA VAL A 63 -1.64 18.60 -14.66
C VAL A 63 -1.79 18.39 -13.17
N SER A 64 -2.23 19.43 -12.45
CA SER A 64 -2.55 19.36 -11.04
C SER A 64 -4.07 19.41 -10.84
N ILE A 65 -4.61 18.46 -10.08
CA ILE A 65 -6.01 18.43 -9.66
C ILE A 65 -6.02 18.51 -8.14
N GLN A 66 -6.39 19.67 -7.59
CA GLN A 66 -6.34 19.91 -6.14
C GLN A 66 -7.73 20.19 -5.57
N PRO A 67 -8.26 19.30 -4.71
CA PRO A 67 -9.44 19.59 -3.91
C PRO A 67 -9.17 20.72 -2.90
N LYS A 68 -10.23 21.33 -2.39
CA LYS A 68 -10.13 22.35 -1.34
C LYS A 68 -10.33 21.70 0.04
N GLY A 69 -9.45 22.07 1.00
CA GLY A 69 -9.54 21.60 2.39
C GLY A 69 -9.35 20.09 2.49
N SER A 70 -10.27 19.39 3.16
CA SER A 70 -10.28 17.93 3.32
C SER A 70 -11.00 17.19 2.17
N GLY A 71 -11.30 17.87 1.07
CA GLY A 71 -11.92 17.24 -0.11
C GLY A 71 -11.00 16.17 -0.73
N THR A 72 -11.59 15.26 -1.49
CA THR A 72 -10.88 14.18 -2.20
C THR A 72 -11.10 14.28 -3.70
N VAL A 73 -10.22 13.67 -4.49
CA VAL A 73 -10.40 13.47 -5.93
C VAL A 73 -11.15 12.16 -6.14
N THR A 74 -12.25 12.19 -6.88
CA THR A 74 -12.98 10.99 -7.32
C THR A 74 -12.92 10.92 -8.84
N ILE A 75 -12.45 9.79 -9.37
CA ILE A 75 -12.42 9.50 -10.80
C ILE A 75 -13.29 8.27 -11.03
N ASP A 76 -14.41 8.46 -11.75
CA ASP A 76 -15.48 7.47 -11.87
C ASP A 76 -15.96 7.04 -10.47
N ALA A 77 -15.90 5.76 -10.14
CA ALA A 77 -16.28 5.24 -8.83
C ALA A 77 -15.13 5.19 -7.81
N LEU A 78 -13.92 5.63 -8.16
CA LEU A 78 -12.72 5.52 -7.31
C LEU A 78 -12.40 6.85 -6.62
N THR A 79 -12.44 6.86 -5.29
CA THR A 79 -12.03 7.99 -4.45
C THR A 79 -10.59 7.82 -4.00
N PHE A 80 -9.74 8.78 -4.35
CA PHE A 80 -8.32 8.79 -4.01
C PHE A 80 -8.09 9.34 -2.60
N PRO A 81 -7.03 8.89 -1.89
CA PRO A 81 -6.65 9.45 -0.60
C PRO A 81 -6.38 10.95 -0.69
N ALA A 82 -6.71 11.70 0.38
CA ALA A 82 -6.46 13.14 0.45
C ALA A 82 -4.99 13.48 0.74
N ALA A 83 -4.21 12.52 1.19
CA ALA A 83 -2.79 12.65 1.51
C ALA A 83 -1.97 11.56 0.83
N ASP A 84 -0.69 11.83 0.64
CA ASP A 84 0.28 10.84 0.18
C ASP A 84 0.50 9.75 1.24
N GLY A 85 0.92 8.55 0.80
CA GLY A 85 1.34 7.46 1.66
C GLY A 85 2.79 7.63 2.16
N SER A 86 3.24 6.67 2.95
CA SER A 86 4.66 6.52 3.31
C SER A 86 5.42 5.76 2.21
N ALA A 87 6.76 5.83 2.26
CA ALA A 87 7.61 5.04 1.37
C ALA A 87 7.23 3.54 1.43
N ASP A 88 7.31 2.87 0.29
CA ASP A 88 7.04 1.44 0.11
C ASP A 88 5.57 0.99 0.32
N GLN A 89 4.65 1.90 0.60
CA GLN A 89 3.22 1.59 0.63
C GLN A 89 2.64 1.38 -0.78
N ILE A 90 1.63 0.54 -0.90
CA ILE A 90 0.87 0.29 -2.12
C ILE A 90 -0.53 0.90 -2.05
N LEU A 91 -1.02 1.38 -3.18
CA LEU A 91 -2.39 1.87 -3.30
C LEU A 91 -3.34 0.68 -3.53
N THR A 92 -4.28 0.49 -2.62
CA THR A 92 -5.25 -0.62 -2.66
C THR A 92 -6.68 -0.10 -2.70
N THR A 93 -7.61 -0.97 -3.11
CA THR A 93 -9.05 -0.70 -3.06
C THR A 93 -9.73 -1.55 -1.99
N ASN A 94 -10.73 -0.99 -1.32
CA ASN A 94 -11.58 -1.73 -0.36
C ASN A 94 -12.75 -2.49 -1.04
N GLY A 95 -12.80 -2.50 -2.39
CA GLY A 95 -13.90 -3.11 -3.15
C GLY A 95 -15.19 -2.27 -3.18
N SER A 96 -15.22 -1.10 -2.56
CA SER A 96 -16.38 -0.19 -2.51
C SER A 96 -16.03 1.23 -3.02
N GLY A 97 -15.02 1.32 -3.89
CA GLY A 97 -14.64 2.56 -4.56
C GLY A 97 -13.71 3.47 -3.75
N VAL A 98 -13.26 3.08 -2.56
CA VAL A 98 -12.29 3.87 -1.79
C VAL A 98 -10.90 3.27 -1.95
N LEU A 99 -9.94 4.12 -2.32
CA LEU A 99 -8.52 3.79 -2.40
C LEU A 99 -7.81 4.25 -1.11
N SER A 100 -6.85 3.44 -0.65
CA SER A 100 -6.00 3.76 0.51
C SER A 100 -4.60 3.22 0.32
N PHE A 101 -3.61 3.87 0.96
CA PHE A 101 -2.26 3.34 1.05
C PHE A 101 -2.18 2.31 2.18
N VAL A 102 -1.59 1.16 1.91
CA VAL A 102 -1.32 0.10 2.90
C VAL A 102 0.12 -0.36 2.76
N ASP A 103 0.68 -0.86 3.84
CA ASP A 103 2.04 -1.39 3.82
C ASP A 103 2.14 -2.56 2.84
N ASN A 104 3.20 -2.58 2.05
CA ASN A 104 3.48 -3.68 1.15
C ASN A 104 4.00 -4.88 1.94
N SER A 105 3.08 -5.66 2.50
CA SER A 105 3.41 -6.90 3.23
C SER A 105 3.74 -8.09 2.30
N GLY A 106 4.12 -7.83 1.07
CA GLY A 106 4.47 -8.85 0.07
C GLY A 106 5.82 -9.49 0.34
N GLY A 107 5.90 -10.42 1.28
CA GLY A 107 7.10 -11.18 1.61
C GLY A 107 7.44 -11.16 3.10
N THR A 108 8.36 -12.03 3.51
CA THR A 108 8.86 -12.09 4.89
C THR A 108 9.68 -10.85 5.23
N SER A 109 9.28 -10.10 6.25
CA SER A 109 10.07 -8.98 6.79
C SER A 109 11.21 -9.49 7.66
N TRP A 110 12.43 -9.56 7.11
CA TRP A 110 13.59 -10.09 7.82
C TRP A 110 14.12 -9.13 8.87
N GLN A 111 14.28 -9.63 10.10
CA GLN A 111 14.71 -8.88 11.27
C GLN A 111 16.20 -9.04 11.54
N ALA A 112 16.74 -8.16 12.39
CA ALA A 112 18.12 -8.30 12.88
C ALA A 112 18.33 -9.63 13.60
N VAL A 113 19.60 -10.11 13.63
CA VAL A 113 19.99 -11.37 14.27
C VAL A 113 19.56 -11.40 15.75
N LYS A 114 18.85 -12.46 16.13
CA LYS A 114 18.44 -12.74 17.51
C LYS A 114 19.50 -13.60 18.21
N THR A 115 19.89 -13.19 19.41
CA THR A 115 20.89 -13.85 20.26
C THR A 115 20.34 -14.23 21.64
N SER A 116 19.08 -14.00 21.90
CA SER A 116 18.35 -14.32 23.15
C SER A 116 16.88 -14.61 22.83
N GLY A 117 16.14 -15.17 23.79
CA GLY A 117 14.70 -15.45 23.63
C GLY A 117 13.88 -14.22 23.28
N PHE A 118 12.83 -14.40 22.49
CA PHE A 118 11.97 -13.32 21.98
C PHE A 118 10.61 -13.85 21.54
N THR A 119 9.62 -12.95 21.47
CA THR A 119 8.33 -13.23 20.84
C THR A 119 8.36 -12.82 19.36
N ALA A 120 8.00 -13.73 18.49
CA ALA A 120 7.91 -13.50 17.04
C ALA A 120 6.66 -12.67 16.68
N VAL A 121 6.68 -12.06 15.50
CA VAL A 121 5.56 -11.32 14.92
C VAL A 121 5.19 -11.96 13.59
N ALA A 122 3.89 -12.07 13.32
CA ALA A 122 3.40 -12.60 12.04
C ALA A 122 3.89 -11.74 10.85
N GLY A 123 4.31 -12.40 9.77
CA GLY A 123 4.91 -11.77 8.59
C GLY A 123 6.42 -11.53 8.70
N GLU A 124 7.04 -11.81 9.84
CA GLU A 124 8.47 -11.60 10.05
C GLU A 124 9.31 -12.87 9.89
N GLY A 125 10.60 -12.68 9.55
CA GLY A 125 11.62 -13.71 9.51
C GLY A 125 12.82 -13.35 10.39
N TYR A 126 13.44 -14.36 10.99
CA TYR A 126 14.47 -14.18 11.99
C TYR A 126 15.72 -14.98 11.68
N PHE A 127 16.88 -14.31 11.73
CA PHE A 127 18.18 -14.97 11.79
C PHE A 127 18.48 -15.26 13.25
N ILE A 128 18.59 -16.53 13.64
CA ILE A 128 18.74 -16.95 15.03
C ILE A 128 20.14 -17.51 15.27
N ASN A 129 20.88 -16.90 16.17
CA ASN A 129 22.25 -17.27 16.49
C ASN A 129 22.32 -17.91 17.88
N THR A 130 22.37 -19.24 17.94
CA THR A 130 22.46 -20.04 19.17
C THR A 130 23.88 -20.39 19.60
N THR A 131 24.90 -19.72 19.05
CA THR A 131 26.32 -19.97 19.39
C THR A 131 26.58 -19.91 20.91
N SER A 132 25.90 -19.03 21.65
CA SER A 132 26.08 -18.83 23.08
C SER A 132 25.14 -19.65 23.96
N GLY A 133 24.21 -20.41 23.38
CA GLY A 133 23.21 -21.21 24.09
C GLY A 133 21.92 -21.37 23.32
N ALA A 134 21.06 -22.28 23.77
CA ALA A 134 19.73 -22.48 23.21
C ALA A 134 18.88 -21.20 23.32
N ILE A 135 17.99 -20.97 22.34
CA ILE A 135 17.10 -19.82 22.26
C ILE A 135 15.67 -20.33 22.20
N GLU A 136 14.77 -19.61 22.88
CA GLU A 136 13.31 -19.81 22.79
C GLU A 136 12.69 -18.69 21.94
N MET A 137 11.86 -19.07 21.00
CA MET A 137 11.06 -18.18 20.17
C MET A 137 9.58 -18.47 20.42
N ASP A 138 8.89 -17.52 21.08
CA ASP A 138 7.45 -17.60 21.29
C ASP A 138 6.71 -17.19 20.01
N LEU A 139 5.77 -17.99 19.55
CA LEU A 139 4.91 -17.63 18.43
C LEU A 139 3.86 -16.58 18.84
N PRO A 140 3.44 -15.69 17.95
CA PRO A 140 2.32 -14.79 18.22
C PRO A 140 0.99 -15.55 18.25
N ALA A 141 -0.08 -14.92 18.75
CA ALA A 141 -1.44 -15.45 18.55
C ALA A 141 -1.73 -15.54 17.05
N GLY A 142 -2.13 -16.72 16.58
CA GLY A 142 -2.24 -17.03 15.15
C GLY A 142 -3.59 -16.65 14.55
N SER A 143 -3.56 -16.10 13.35
CA SER A 143 -4.71 -15.95 12.45
C SER A 143 -4.44 -16.75 11.17
N ILE A 144 -5.49 -17.28 10.52
CA ILE A 144 -5.31 -18.11 9.32
C ILE A 144 -4.48 -17.37 8.24
N GLY A 145 -3.39 -18.03 7.82
CA GLY A 145 -2.45 -17.49 6.83
C GLY A 145 -1.29 -16.69 7.41
N ASP A 146 -1.22 -16.46 8.74
CA ASP A 146 -0.04 -15.88 9.38
C ASP A 146 1.18 -16.77 9.17
N GLU A 147 2.32 -16.15 8.86
CA GLU A 147 3.60 -16.85 8.65
C GLU A 147 4.67 -16.30 9.60
N VAL A 148 5.51 -17.20 10.14
CA VAL A 148 6.73 -16.86 10.87
C VAL A 148 7.87 -17.70 10.29
N SER A 149 8.95 -17.03 9.89
CA SER A 149 10.12 -17.70 9.29
C SER A 149 11.35 -17.59 10.21
N PHE A 150 12.21 -18.59 10.16
CA PHE A 150 13.50 -18.53 10.86
C PHE A 150 14.62 -19.24 10.07
N ILE A 151 15.85 -18.82 10.32
CA ILE A 151 17.08 -19.41 9.76
C ILE A 151 18.11 -19.55 10.88
N ASP A 152 18.75 -20.72 10.96
CA ASP A 152 19.94 -20.93 11.77
C ASP A 152 21.12 -20.11 11.22
N TYR A 153 21.40 -18.98 11.88
CA TYR A 153 22.43 -18.03 11.44
C TYR A 153 23.85 -18.62 11.45
N ALA A 154 24.20 -19.32 12.52
CA ALA A 154 25.57 -19.79 12.74
C ALA A 154 25.79 -21.28 12.41
N GLY A 155 24.71 -22.04 12.12
CA GLY A 155 24.79 -23.50 11.96
C GLY A 155 25.04 -24.20 13.30
N THR A 156 24.34 -23.80 14.35
CA THR A 156 24.57 -24.28 15.71
C THR A 156 23.31 -24.86 16.38
N PHE A 157 22.22 -25.06 15.66
CA PHE A 157 21.01 -25.64 16.23
C PHE A 157 21.19 -27.10 16.62
N ASP A 158 22.13 -27.82 16.03
CA ASP A 158 22.47 -29.20 16.44
C ASP A 158 23.13 -29.27 17.82
N SER A 159 23.87 -28.23 18.19
CA SER A 159 24.58 -28.12 19.49
C SER A 159 23.76 -27.39 20.54
N ASN A 160 23.04 -26.33 20.15
CA ASN A 160 22.19 -25.50 20.97
C ASN A 160 20.86 -25.27 20.23
N ALA A 161 19.87 -26.09 20.49
CA ALA A 161 18.62 -26.11 19.74
C ALA A 161 17.83 -24.80 19.87
N LEU A 162 17.05 -24.50 18.84
CA LEU A 162 15.97 -23.54 18.89
C LEU A 162 14.72 -24.24 19.44
N THR A 163 14.09 -23.66 20.45
CA THR A 163 12.77 -24.03 20.93
C THR A 163 11.75 -23.05 20.37
N VAL A 164 10.71 -23.53 19.69
CA VAL A 164 9.60 -22.72 19.19
C VAL A 164 8.38 -23.03 20.06
N ASP A 165 7.88 -22.04 20.77
CA ASP A 165 6.79 -22.20 21.74
C ASP A 165 5.48 -21.65 21.19
N PRO A 166 4.37 -22.42 21.22
CA PRO A 166 3.08 -21.93 20.74
C PRO A 166 2.48 -20.89 21.71
N ASN A 167 1.68 -19.95 21.20
CA ASN A 167 1.03 -18.94 22.02
C ASN A 167 -0.05 -19.57 22.92
N GLY A 168 0.14 -19.51 24.25
CA GLY A 168 -0.82 -19.95 25.25
C GLY A 168 -1.26 -21.41 25.08
N SER A 169 -2.49 -21.66 24.63
CA SER A 169 -3.02 -23.02 24.37
C SER A 169 -3.10 -23.38 22.88
N GLU A 170 -2.50 -22.57 22.02
CA GLU A 170 -2.40 -22.90 20.59
C GLU A 170 -1.51 -24.11 20.38
N LYS A 171 -1.41 -24.56 19.13
CA LYS A 171 -0.74 -25.81 18.81
C LYS A 171 0.30 -25.62 17.71
N ILE A 172 1.26 -26.52 17.70
CA ILE A 172 2.17 -26.75 16.58
C ILE A 172 1.96 -28.19 16.11
N ALA A 173 1.56 -28.39 14.87
CA ALA A 173 1.25 -29.71 14.29
C ALA A 173 0.26 -30.54 15.15
N GLY A 174 -0.74 -29.89 15.72
CA GLY A 174 -1.78 -30.51 16.53
C GLY A 174 -1.41 -30.77 18.01
N SER A 175 -0.16 -30.51 18.44
CA SER A 175 0.28 -30.59 19.84
C SER A 175 0.43 -29.20 20.48
N THR A 176 0.15 -29.10 21.76
CA THR A 176 0.46 -27.93 22.60
C THR A 176 1.92 -27.91 23.08
N ASP A 177 2.70 -28.95 22.76
CA ASP A 177 4.11 -29.00 23.09
C ASP A 177 4.93 -28.07 22.17
N SER A 178 6.03 -27.55 22.70
CA SER A 178 7.01 -26.76 21.94
C SER A 178 7.69 -27.60 20.86
N LEU A 179 7.99 -26.99 19.72
CA LEU A 179 8.78 -27.61 18.66
C LEU A 179 10.29 -27.36 18.92
N THR A 180 11.06 -28.44 19.05
CA THR A 180 12.54 -28.34 19.10
C THR A 180 13.13 -28.49 17.72
N VAL A 181 13.90 -27.51 17.28
CA VAL A 181 14.64 -27.52 16.02
C VAL A 181 16.13 -27.70 16.33
N SER A 182 16.67 -28.90 16.02
CA SER A 182 18.04 -29.30 16.32
C SER A 182 18.82 -29.73 15.07
N VAL A 183 18.46 -29.21 13.91
CA VAL A 183 19.12 -29.49 12.64
C VAL A 183 20.02 -28.33 12.26
N GLU A 184 21.31 -28.60 12.03
CA GLU A 184 22.27 -27.59 11.54
C GLU A 184 21.77 -26.95 10.24
N ARG A 185 21.87 -25.60 10.15
CA ARG A 185 21.42 -24.81 9.00
C ARG A 185 19.93 -24.90 8.67
N ALA A 186 19.10 -25.28 9.64
CA ALA A 186 17.66 -25.29 9.43
C ALA A 186 17.14 -23.92 8.99
N ALA A 187 16.24 -23.94 8.03
CA ALA A 187 15.51 -22.77 7.54
C ALA A 187 14.06 -23.19 7.28
N ASN A 188 13.14 -22.71 8.10
CA ASN A 188 11.75 -23.11 8.04
C ASN A 188 10.81 -21.91 8.11
N THR A 189 9.60 -22.11 7.61
CA THR A 189 8.46 -21.20 7.79
C THR A 189 7.33 -21.97 8.43
N LEU A 190 6.74 -21.41 9.47
CA LEU A 190 5.51 -21.85 10.10
C LEU A 190 4.34 -21.05 9.55
N VAL A 191 3.21 -21.72 9.28
CA VAL A 191 1.96 -21.11 8.83
C VAL A 191 0.85 -21.49 9.79
N TYR A 192 0.10 -20.54 10.30
CA TYR A 192 -1.09 -20.82 11.11
C TYR A 192 -2.27 -21.19 10.22
N VAL A 193 -2.93 -22.29 10.53
CA VAL A 193 -4.05 -22.80 9.72
C VAL A 193 -5.39 -22.73 10.46
N ASP A 194 -5.46 -23.24 11.69
CA ASP A 194 -6.69 -23.25 12.51
C ASP A 194 -6.39 -23.62 13.97
N GLY A 195 -7.40 -23.62 14.84
CA GLY A 195 -7.24 -24.03 16.26
C GLY A 195 -7.06 -25.52 16.47
N THR A 196 -7.21 -26.39 15.44
CA THR A 196 -7.06 -27.84 15.54
C THR A 196 -5.61 -28.26 15.33
N GLN A 197 -4.97 -27.77 14.29
CA GLN A 197 -3.58 -28.03 13.95
C GLN A 197 -2.62 -26.95 14.45
N GLY A 198 -3.10 -25.70 14.54
CA GLY A 198 -2.28 -24.55 14.91
C GLY A 198 -1.31 -24.16 13.80
N TRP A 199 -0.04 -24.06 14.15
CA TRP A 199 1.06 -23.73 13.26
C TRP A 199 1.61 -24.99 12.60
N LEU A 200 1.77 -24.97 11.28
CA LEU A 200 2.35 -26.06 10.49
C LEU A 200 3.63 -25.62 9.79
N LEU A 201 4.62 -26.49 9.68
CA LEU A 201 5.81 -26.26 8.87
C LEU A 201 5.44 -26.25 7.39
N LYS A 202 5.72 -25.16 6.70
CA LYS A 202 5.47 -24.99 5.26
C LYS A 202 6.50 -25.70 4.40
N ASN A 203 7.76 -25.75 4.88
CA ASN A 203 8.87 -26.39 4.19
C ASN A 203 9.46 -27.48 5.11
N ASN A 204 9.37 -28.72 4.68
CA ASN A 204 9.93 -29.88 5.36
C ASN A 204 11.07 -30.46 4.53
#